data_ce709f0f39384d543fac2ce38f32c76d
#
_entry.id   ce709f0f39384d543fac2ce38f32c76d
#
_cell.length_a   1.000
_cell.length_b   1.000
_cell.length_c   1.000
_cell.angle_alpha   90.00
_cell.angle_beta   90.00
_cell.angle_gamma   90.00
#
_symmetry.space_group_name_H-M   'P 1'
#
loop_
_entity.id
_entity.type
_entity.pdbx_description
1 polymer ?
#
loop_
_entity_poly.entity_id
_entity_poly.type
_entity_poly.pdbx_seq_one_letter_code
_entity_poly.pdbx_strand_id
1 'polypeptide(L)'
;SVQTGAIDAAQAIESGQARSQESVDQVALAGSSLQRITTAVEAIRDMNRQIATAAEEQTSVAEDISRNLTEITAIATTNQSNVKRTQTASEDLHGLSVGLNDVISRLSA
;
A
#
# COMPACT_ATOMS: atom_id res chain seq x y z
N SER A 1 -20.59 59.52 47.01
CA SER A 1 -22.03 59.55 47.19
C SER A 1 -22.66 58.19 46.85
N VAL A 2 -23.87 58.00 47.30
CA VAL A 2 -24.64 56.82 47.02
C VAL A 2 -24.88 56.68 45.52
N GLN A 3 -25.14 57.72 44.81
CA GLN A 3 -25.36 57.75 43.38
C GLN A 3 -24.09 57.33 42.61
N THR A 4 -22.94 57.76 43.00
CA THR A 4 -21.67 57.42 42.37
C THR A 4 -21.39 55.95 42.60
N GLY A 5 -21.65 55.39 43.79
CA GLY A 5 -21.50 54.02 44.11
C GLY A 5 -22.44 53.12 43.32
N ALA A 6 -23.69 53.58 43.11
CA ALA A 6 -24.67 52.82 42.29
C ALA A 6 -24.29 52.79 40.81
N ILE A 7 -23.75 53.86 40.28
CA ILE A 7 -23.27 53.93 38.88
C ILE A 7 -22.09 52.99 38.71
N ASP A 8 -21.13 53.02 39.63
CA ASP A 8 -19.96 52.14 39.60
C ASP A 8 -20.34 50.67 39.68
N ALA A 9 -21.32 50.31 40.53
CA ALA A 9 -21.85 48.97 40.62
C ALA A 9 -22.55 48.55 39.33
N ALA A 10 -23.34 49.41 38.72
CA ALA A 10 -24.01 49.11 37.45
C ALA A 10 -22.98 48.87 36.32
N GLN A 11 -21.92 49.68 36.27
CA GLN A 11 -20.84 49.52 35.30
C GLN A 11 -20.11 48.21 35.51
N ALA A 12 -19.84 47.81 36.76
CA ALA A 12 -19.22 46.54 37.09
C ALA A 12 -20.07 45.35 36.66
N ILE A 13 -21.39 45.46 36.82
CA ILE A 13 -22.33 44.43 36.40
C ILE A 13 -22.34 44.30 34.86
N GLU A 14 -22.40 45.38 34.14
CA GLU A 14 -22.35 45.40 32.68
C GLU A 14 -21.04 44.79 32.17
N SER A 15 -19.92 45.14 32.76
CA SER A 15 -18.61 44.60 32.42
C SER A 15 -18.54 43.11 32.70
N GLY A 16 -19.12 42.66 33.82
CA GLY A 16 -19.19 41.24 34.17
C GLY A 16 -20.05 40.47 33.20
N GLN A 17 -21.19 41.03 32.77
CA GLN A 17 -22.07 40.39 31.77
C GLN A 17 -21.39 40.26 30.41
N ALA A 18 -20.66 41.29 29.98
CA ALA A 18 -19.92 41.25 28.73
C ALA A 18 -18.83 40.18 28.76
N ARG A 19 -18.10 40.08 29.86
CA ARG A 19 -17.08 39.04 30.05
C ARG A 19 -17.68 37.63 30.07
N SER A 20 -18.84 37.50 30.74
CA SER A 20 -19.56 36.23 30.78
C SER A 20 -19.99 35.78 29.39
N GLN A 21 -20.50 36.72 28.58
CA GLN A 21 -20.89 36.43 27.20
C GLN A 21 -19.69 36.03 26.35
N GLU A 22 -18.55 36.72 26.48
CA GLU A 22 -17.31 36.36 25.83
C GLU A 22 -16.88 34.95 26.19
N SER A 23 -16.96 34.56 27.46
CA SER A 23 -16.62 33.24 27.94
C SER A 23 -17.55 32.17 27.33
N VAL A 24 -18.85 32.46 27.26
CA VAL A 24 -19.82 31.56 26.62
C VAL A 24 -19.48 31.36 25.14
N ASP A 25 -19.16 32.44 24.45
CA ASP A 25 -18.77 32.39 23.03
C ASP A 25 -17.50 31.58 22.82
N GLN A 26 -16.50 31.73 23.68
CA GLN A 26 -15.26 30.95 23.62
C GLN A 26 -15.49 29.47 23.87
N VAL A 27 -16.37 29.14 24.83
CA VAL A 27 -16.74 27.74 25.10
C VAL A 27 -17.45 27.15 23.90
N ALA A 28 -18.33 27.88 23.26
CA ALA A 28 -19.03 27.43 22.05
C ALA A 28 -18.05 27.18 20.90
N LEU A 29 -17.07 28.06 20.71
CA LEU A 29 -16.01 27.87 19.70
C LEU A 29 -15.15 26.65 20.02
N ALA A 30 -14.78 26.48 21.28
CA ALA A 30 -14.02 25.29 21.72
C ALA A 30 -14.81 24.00 21.47
N GLY A 31 -16.10 24.00 21.77
CA GLY A 31 -16.98 22.86 21.48
C GLY A 31 -17.07 22.54 20.00
N SER A 32 -17.17 23.55 19.15
CA SER A 32 -17.16 23.39 17.70
C SER A 32 -15.83 22.80 17.21
N SER A 33 -14.72 23.29 17.75
CA SER A 33 -13.38 22.78 17.42
C SER A 33 -13.23 21.31 17.84
N LEU A 34 -13.74 20.95 19.01
CA LEU A 34 -13.72 19.56 19.48
C LEU A 34 -14.56 18.64 18.59
N GLN A 35 -15.70 19.10 18.09
CA GLN A 35 -16.50 18.35 17.13
C GLN A 35 -15.75 18.11 15.83
N ARG A 36 -15.05 19.11 15.35
CA ARG A 36 -14.22 19.01 14.14
C ARG A 36 -13.09 17.99 14.34
N ILE A 37 -12.47 18.00 15.51
CA ILE A 37 -11.43 17.02 15.89
C ILE A 37 -12.02 15.63 15.92
N THR A 38 -13.18 15.44 16.54
CA THR A 38 -13.88 14.14 16.60
C THR A 38 -14.17 13.62 15.21
N THR A 39 -14.68 14.47 14.32
CA THR A 39 -14.95 14.10 12.92
C THR A 39 -13.67 13.69 12.20
N ALA A 40 -12.59 14.43 12.41
CA ALA A 40 -11.28 14.10 11.83
C ALA A 40 -10.74 12.77 12.35
N VAL A 41 -10.91 12.50 13.63
CA VAL A 41 -10.50 11.22 14.25
C VAL A 41 -11.30 10.06 13.66
N GLU A 42 -12.60 10.23 13.44
CA GLU A 42 -13.45 9.22 12.79
C GLU A 42 -12.98 8.95 11.36
N ALA A 43 -12.65 10.00 10.61
CA ALA A 43 -12.12 9.86 9.26
C ALA A 43 -10.78 9.11 9.25
N ILE A 44 -9.90 9.42 10.20
CA ILE A 44 -8.62 8.70 10.37
C ILE A 44 -8.87 7.24 10.69
N ARG A 45 -9.84 6.94 11.54
CA ARG A 45 -10.20 5.57 11.90
C ARG A 45 -10.66 4.79 10.67
N ASP A 46 -11.49 5.40 9.83
CA ASP A 46 -11.95 4.79 8.57
C ASP A 46 -10.79 4.57 7.60
N MET A 47 -9.90 5.54 7.47
CA MET A 47 -8.70 5.40 6.66
C MET A 47 -7.81 4.27 7.16
N ASN A 48 -7.65 4.13 8.48
CA ASN A 48 -6.87 3.04 9.07
C ASN A 48 -7.46 1.67 8.74
N ARG A 49 -8.78 1.55 8.72
CA ARG A 49 -9.45 0.31 8.30
C ARG A 49 -9.17 -0.01 6.84
N GLN A 50 -9.23 1.01 5.98
CA GLN A 50 -8.90 0.86 4.56
C GLN A 50 -7.44 0.46 4.37
N ILE A 51 -6.54 1.05 5.12
CA ILE A 51 -5.10 0.71 5.09
C ILE A 51 -4.90 -0.74 5.53
N ALA A 52 -5.57 -1.17 6.60
CA ALA A 52 -5.48 -2.55 7.08
C ALA A 52 -5.97 -3.54 6.02
N THR A 53 -7.10 -3.25 5.37
CA THR A 53 -7.63 -4.07 4.28
C THR A 53 -6.66 -4.11 3.09
N ALA A 54 -6.12 -2.96 2.70
CA ALA A 54 -5.14 -2.88 1.62
C ALA A 54 -3.86 -3.66 1.96
N ALA A 55 -3.41 -3.60 3.21
CA ALA A 55 -2.25 -4.36 3.67
C ALA A 55 -2.49 -5.87 3.58
N GLU A 56 -3.68 -6.35 3.94
CA GLU A 56 -4.06 -7.76 3.79
C GLU A 56 -4.07 -8.17 2.32
N GLU A 57 -4.62 -7.34 1.45
CA GLU A 57 -4.62 -7.58 0.00
C GLU A 57 -3.20 -7.63 -0.55
N GLN A 58 -2.33 -6.71 -0.12
CA GLN A 58 -0.92 -6.70 -0.54
C GLN A 58 -0.18 -7.96 -0.08
N THR A 59 -0.47 -8.43 1.13
CA THR A 59 0.10 -9.68 1.64
C THR A 59 -0.32 -10.86 0.77
N SER A 60 -1.59 -10.92 0.40
CA SER A 60 -2.12 -11.96 -0.49
C SER A 60 -1.46 -11.92 -1.87
N VAL A 61 -1.31 -10.73 -2.44
CA VAL A 61 -0.62 -10.54 -3.72
C VAL A 61 0.85 -10.95 -3.63
N ALA A 62 1.51 -10.58 -2.54
CA ALA A 62 2.90 -10.96 -2.31
C ALA A 62 3.08 -12.49 -2.23
N GLU A 63 2.15 -13.18 -1.59
CA GLU A 63 2.14 -14.65 -1.53
C GLU A 63 1.96 -15.24 -2.92
N ASP A 64 1.06 -14.70 -3.73
CA ASP A 64 0.85 -15.14 -5.11
C ASP A 64 2.09 -14.91 -5.97
N ILE A 65 2.74 -13.75 -5.82
CA ILE A 65 4.00 -13.45 -6.52
C ILE A 65 5.08 -14.45 -6.10
N SER A 66 5.20 -14.77 -4.82
CA SER A 66 6.16 -15.75 -4.32
C SER A 66 5.92 -17.13 -4.94
N ARG A 67 4.67 -17.56 -5.00
CA ARG A 67 4.29 -18.81 -5.67
C ARG A 67 4.65 -18.80 -7.16
N ASN A 68 4.34 -17.71 -7.84
CA ASN A 68 4.65 -17.53 -9.27
C ASN A 68 6.16 -17.58 -9.51
N LEU A 69 6.95 -16.98 -8.63
CA LEU A 69 8.42 -17.03 -8.74
C LEU A 69 8.93 -18.47 -8.58
N THR A 70 8.35 -19.23 -7.67
CA THR A 70 8.69 -20.66 -7.51
C THR A 70 8.37 -21.44 -8.78
N GLU A 71 7.22 -21.21 -9.38
CA GLU A 71 6.82 -21.84 -10.65
C GLU A 71 7.75 -21.44 -11.80
N ILE A 72 8.11 -20.16 -11.90
CA ILE A 72 9.04 -19.65 -12.91
C ILE A 72 10.41 -20.32 -12.75
N THR A 73 10.89 -20.45 -11.53
CA THR A 73 12.15 -21.12 -11.22
C THR A 73 12.10 -22.60 -11.66
N ALA A 74 10.99 -23.28 -11.40
CA ALA A 74 10.79 -24.67 -11.85
C ALA A 74 10.79 -24.78 -13.38
N ILE A 75 10.11 -23.84 -14.06
CA ILE A 75 10.09 -23.77 -15.53
C ILE A 75 11.50 -23.52 -16.08
N ALA A 76 12.25 -22.61 -15.47
CA ALA A 76 13.62 -22.31 -15.88
C ALA A 76 14.53 -23.55 -15.76
N THR A 77 14.38 -24.31 -14.68
CA THR A 77 15.12 -25.57 -14.48
C THR A 77 14.75 -26.59 -15.54
N THR A 78 13.47 -26.72 -15.84
CA THR A 78 12.98 -27.62 -16.91
C THR A 78 13.53 -27.19 -18.27
N ASN A 79 13.56 -25.89 -18.54
CA ASN A 79 14.11 -25.34 -19.79
C ASN A 79 15.60 -25.62 -19.93
N GLN A 80 16.37 -25.51 -18.85
CA GLN A 80 17.78 -25.90 -18.87
C GLN A 80 17.98 -27.36 -19.22
N SER A 81 17.17 -28.25 -18.65
CA SER A 81 17.19 -29.66 -18.96
C SER A 81 16.83 -29.91 -20.43
N ASN A 82 15.80 -29.23 -20.95
CA ASN A 82 15.38 -29.31 -22.34
C ASN A 82 16.45 -28.82 -23.30
N VAL A 83 17.16 -27.75 -22.96
CA VAL A 83 18.28 -27.24 -23.77
C VAL A 83 19.39 -28.27 -23.87
N LYS A 84 19.73 -28.89 -22.75
CA LYS A 84 20.76 -29.99 -22.75
C LYS A 84 20.34 -31.15 -23.61
N ARG A 85 19.10 -31.59 -23.51
CA ARG A 85 18.56 -32.67 -24.33
C ARG A 85 18.56 -32.32 -25.81
N THR A 86 18.23 -31.08 -26.14
CA THR A 86 18.28 -30.56 -27.51
C THR A 86 19.68 -30.54 -28.03
N GLN A 87 20.65 -30.10 -27.22
CA GLN A 87 22.07 -30.14 -27.57
C GLN A 87 22.55 -31.58 -27.88
N THR A 88 22.21 -32.49 -26.99
CA THR A 88 22.57 -33.92 -27.17
C THR A 88 21.94 -34.48 -28.44
N ALA A 89 20.66 -34.20 -28.69
CA ALA A 89 19.98 -34.64 -29.91
C ALA A 89 20.62 -34.05 -31.17
N SER A 90 21.03 -32.77 -31.12
CA SER A 90 21.73 -32.12 -32.23
C SER A 90 23.09 -32.75 -32.51
N GLU A 91 23.82 -33.06 -31.45
CA GLU A 91 25.12 -33.75 -31.58
C GLU A 91 24.96 -35.13 -32.18
N ASP A 92 23.93 -35.89 -31.73
CA ASP A 92 23.60 -37.22 -32.27
C ASP A 92 23.22 -37.12 -33.74
N LEU A 93 22.40 -36.14 -34.13
CA LEU A 93 22.04 -35.92 -35.51
C LEU A 93 23.26 -35.55 -36.37
N HIS A 94 24.15 -34.73 -35.84
CA HIS A 94 25.37 -34.35 -36.53
C HIS A 94 26.26 -35.60 -36.75
N GLY A 95 26.42 -36.43 -35.73
CA GLY A 95 27.17 -37.69 -35.84
C GLY A 95 26.57 -38.65 -36.84
N LEU A 96 25.25 -38.74 -36.85
CA LEU A 96 24.51 -39.55 -37.83
C LEU A 96 24.71 -39.04 -39.26
N SER A 97 24.66 -37.73 -39.42
CA SER A 97 24.86 -37.06 -40.72
C SER A 97 26.27 -37.30 -41.26
N VAL A 98 27.28 -37.21 -40.39
CA VAL A 98 28.68 -37.51 -40.76
C VAL A 98 28.83 -38.96 -41.13
N GLY A 99 28.26 -39.88 -40.35
CA GLY A 99 28.28 -41.31 -40.62
C GLY A 99 27.60 -41.66 -41.94
N LEU A 100 26.45 -41.06 -42.21
CA LEU A 100 25.71 -41.28 -43.46
C LEU A 100 26.52 -40.76 -44.67
N ASN A 101 27.12 -39.60 -44.54
CA ASN A 101 27.97 -39.00 -45.59
C ASN A 101 29.18 -39.92 -45.90
N ASP A 102 29.77 -40.53 -44.89
CA ASP A 102 30.85 -41.49 -45.01
C ASP A 102 30.40 -42.73 -45.77
N VAL A 103 29.24 -43.29 -45.46
CA VAL A 103 28.64 -44.42 -46.14
C VAL A 103 28.39 -44.10 -47.64
N ILE A 104 27.82 -42.93 -47.90
CA ILE A 104 27.57 -42.46 -49.27
C ILE A 104 28.88 -42.35 -50.05
N SER A 105 29.90 -41.81 -49.42
CA SER A 105 31.24 -41.66 -50.02
C SER A 105 31.83 -43.02 -50.37
N ARG A 106 31.70 -44.02 -49.52
CA ARG A 106 32.17 -45.38 -49.76
C ARG A 106 31.41 -46.06 -50.89
N LEU A 107 30.09 -45.83 -50.97
CA LEU A 107 29.28 -46.41 -52.03
C LEU A 107 29.57 -45.78 -53.42
N SER A 108 30.01 -44.52 -53.41
CA SER A 108 30.33 -43.77 -54.63
C SER A 108 31.74 -44.10 -55.18
N ALA A 109 32.56 -44.65 -54.34
CA ALA A 109 33.92 -45.10 -54.74
C ALA A 109 33.89 -46.51 -55.35
#